data_65ce283aacde03f191aa4987f94468ec
#
_entry.id   65ce283aacde03f191aa4987f94468ec
#
_cell.length_a   1.000
_cell.length_b   1.000
_cell.length_c   1.000
_cell.angle_alpha   90.00
_cell.angle_beta   90.00
_cell.angle_gamma   90.00
#
_symmetry.space_group_name_H-M   'P 1'
#
loop_
_entity.id
_entity.type
_entity.pdbx_description
1 polymer ?
#
loop_
_entity_poly.entity_id
_entity_poly.type
_entity_poly.pdbx_seq_one_letter_code
_entity_poly.pdbx_strand_id
1 'polypeptide(L)'
;TNASALTLTQSNGATFEGAVNAGTITLSDTTNNADILFQGNVTATTLSTASQGYDLSFTGGSTTITNAVTFNNTGTLNLGDAFGDTFTFNGGLTESTSGTVTLRGTIASSNDAISFGNVTSGGTFTIDTNATSTTGDITVAAITAGNVNDTITLKTGNNISGADVTVSGALSGSMNFQLINVG
;
A
#
# COMPACT_ATOMS: atom_id res chain seq x y z
N THR A 1 1.15 8.81 23.60
CA THR A 1 1.43 10.22 23.21
C THR A 1 1.81 10.23 21.74
N ASN A 2 1.09 10.99 20.95
CA ASN A 2 1.41 11.13 19.52
C ASN A 2 2.62 12.06 19.36
N ALA A 3 3.61 11.67 18.58
CA ALA A 3 4.63 12.58 18.12
C ALA A 3 4.04 13.57 17.11
N SER A 4 4.47 14.83 17.12
CA SER A 4 4.06 15.76 16.07
C SER A 4 4.65 15.38 14.72
N ALA A 5 5.87 14.89 14.71
CA ALA A 5 6.56 14.39 13.52
C ALA A 5 7.55 13.26 13.85
N LEU A 6 7.70 12.32 12.92
CA LEU A 6 8.80 11.38 12.81
C LEU A 6 9.53 11.70 11.51
N THR A 7 10.81 12.06 11.60
CA THR A 7 11.62 12.36 10.41
C THR A 7 12.84 11.46 10.39
N LEU A 8 13.02 10.71 9.31
CA LEU A 8 14.19 9.91 9.01
C LEU A 8 14.91 10.54 7.82
N THR A 9 16.02 11.25 8.08
CA THR A 9 16.71 12.02 7.05
C THR A 9 17.90 11.29 6.46
N GLN A 10 18.57 10.46 7.27
CA GLN A 10 19.74 9.70 6.84
C GLN A 10 19.96 8.51 7.77
N SER A 11 19.93 7.29 7.23
CA SER A 11 20.17 6.07 8.02
C SER A 11 20.62 4.91 7.13
N ASN A 12 21.27 3.93 7.75
CA ASN A 12 21.56 2.63 7.12
C ASN A 12 20.44 1.60 7.38
N GLY A 13 19.20 2.07 7.49
CA GLY A 13 18.03 1.30 7.87
C GLY A 13 17.50 1.73 9.24
N ALA A 14 16.22 1.42 9.48
CA ALA A 14 15.55 1.70 10.74
C ALA A 14 14.44 0.67 10.98
N THR A 15 14.35 0.15 12.19
CA THR A 15 13.26 -0.74 12.61
C THR A 15 12.46 -0.12 13.74
N PHE A 16 11.15 -0.01 13.51
CA PHE A 16 10.18 0.45 14.50
C PHE A 16 9.38 -0.76 15.00
N GLU A 17 9.82 -1.36 16.09
CA GLU A 17 9.18 -2.55 16.68
C GLU A 17 7.82 -2.22 17.32
N GLY A 18 7.70 -1.05 17.90
CA GLY A 18 6.47 -0.58 18.56
C GLY A 18 5.59 0.25 17.64
N ALA A 19 4.37 0.54 18.11
CA ALA A 19 3.45 1.39 17.38
C ALA A 19 3.98 2.82 17.16
N VAL A 20 3.85 3.31 15.94
CA VAL A 20 4.21 4.68 15.55
C VAL A 20 2.94 5.50 15.36
N ASN A 21 2.78 6.54 16.21
CA ASN A 21 1.70 7.50 16.10
C ASN A 21 2.32 8.89 15.89
N ALA A 22 2.09 9.51 14.74
CA ALA A 22 2.68 10.80 14.40
C ALA A 22 1.72 11.68 13.58
N GLY A 23 1.87 12.98 13.68
CA GLY A 23 1.18 13.90 12.77
C GLY A 23 1.73 13.74 11.34
N THR A 24 3.04 13.75 11.21
CA THR A 24 3.73 13.56 9.93
C THR A 24 4.84 12.53 10.06
N ILE A 25 4.95 11.63 9.10
CA ILE A 25 6.10 10.74 8.91
C ILE A 25 6.80 11.17 7.62
N THR A 26 8.10 11.48 7.72
CA THR A 26 8.92 11.87 6.58
C THR A 26 10.13 10.93 6.46
N LEU A 27 10.22 10.23 5.35
CA LEU A 27 11.31 9.32 5.01
C LEU A 27 12.07 9.92 3.83
N SER A 28 13.14 10.69 4.13
CA SER A 28 13.78 11.55 3.14
C SER A 28 15.01 10.92 2.49
N ASP A 29 15.84 10.28 3.30
CA ASP A 29 17.12 9.78 2.83
C ASP A 29 17.57 8.60 3.66
N THR A 30 17.78 7.52 2.98
CA THR A 30 18.40 6.32 3.54
C THR A 30 19.35 5.73 2.51
N THR A 31 20.30 4.95 2.96
CA THR A 31 21.21 4.23 2.06
C THR A 31 20.41 3.31 1.14
N ASN A 32 20.76 3.28 -0.15
CA ASN A 32 20.16 2.36 -1.11
C ASN A 32 20.23 0.91 -0.58
N ASN A 33 19.13 0.18 -0.72
CA ASN A 33 18.89 -1.16 -0.17
C ASN A 33 18.97 -1.22 1.37
N ALA A 34 18.81 -0.10 2.06
CA ALA A 34 18.62 -0.10 3.51
C ALA A 34 17.15 -0.27 3.84
N ASP A 35 16.83 -1.10 4.83
CA ASP A 35 15.47 -1.41 5.21
C ASP A 35 14.90 -0.37 6.19
N ILE A 36 13.76 0.19 5.86
CA ILE A 36 12.90 0.89 6.82
C ILE A 36 11.72 -0.03 7.13
N LEU A 37 11.67 -0.54 8.35
CA LEU A 37 10.71 -1.56 8.76
C LEU A 37 9.83 -1.05 9.89
N PHE A 38 8.51 -1.03 9.67
CA PHE A 38 7.49 -0.80 10.68
C PHE A 38 6.86 -2.13 11.06
N GLN A 39 7.26 -2.69 12.22
CA GLN A 39 6.70 -3.93 12.77
C GLN A 39 5.48 -3.67 13.65
N GLY A 40 5.37 -2.48 14.21
CA GLY A 40 4.20 -2.06 14.97
C GLY A 40 3.16 -1.36 14.09
N ASN A 41 1.97 -1.15 14.65
CA ASN A 41 0.91 -0.40 13.97
C ASN A 41 1.36 1.04 13.69
N VAL A 42 0.94 1.58 12.55
CA VAL A 42 1.26 2.96 12.15
C VAL A 42 0.00 3.78 12.04
N THR A 43 -0.01 4.95 12.67
CA THR A 43 -1.07 5.95 12.49
C THR A 43 -0.43 7.30 12.24
N ALA A 44 -0.75 7.92 11.12
CA ALA A 44 -0.29 9.27 10.80
C ALA A 44 -1.33 10.07 10.00
N THR A 45 -1.22 11.39 10.07
CA THR A 45 -1.99 12.25 9.17
C THR A 45 -1.35 12.27 7.79
N THR A 46 -0.02 12.36 7.73
CA THR A 46 0.73 12.46 6.47
C THR A 46 1.90 11.49 6.48
N LEU A 47 2.11 10.78 5.38
CA LEU A 47 3.31 10.01 5.09
C LEU A 47 3.95 10.58 3.81
N SER A 48 5.22 10.95 3.89
CA SER A 48 6.01 11.43 2.76
C SER A 48 7.24 10.55 2.58
N THR A 49 7.47 10.07 1.37
CA THR A 49 8.62 9.26 0.98
C THR A 49 9.41 9.97 -0.10
N ALA A 50 10.74 10.01 0.02
CA ALA A 50 11.61 10.57 -1.00
C ALA A 50 11.93 9.54 -2.10
N SER A 51 12.27 10.03 -3.30
CA SER A 51 12.69 9.20 -4.43
C SER A 51 14.15 8.73 -4.23
N GLN A 52 14.32 7.76 -3.34
CA GLN A 52 15.59 7.13 -2.97
C GLN A 52 15.45 5.60 -2.97
N GLY A 53 16.57 4.88 -3.07
CA GLY A 53 16.58 3.42 -3.26
C GLY A 53 16.45 2.59 -1.98
N TYR A 54 15.86 3.13 -0.92
CA TYR A 54 15.60 2.35 0.29
C TYR A 54 14.39 1.43 0.15
N ASP A 55 14.42 0.34 0.89
CA ASP A 55 13.31 -0.61 0.99
C ASP A 55 12.37 -0.20 2.13
N LEU A 56 11.07 -0.24 1.89
CA LEU A 56 10.05 0.16 2.85
C LEU A 56 9.08 -0.98 3.10
N SER A 57 8.96 -1.36 4.37
CA SER A 57 8.07 -2.46 4.78
C SER A 57 7.20 -2.08 5.95
N PHE A 58 5.92 -2.41 5.85
CA PHE A 58 4.95 -2.33 6.93
C PHE A 58 4.44 -3.74 7.21
N THR A 59 4.83 -4.31 8.36
CA THR A 59 4.46 -5.66 8.79
C THR A 59 3.59 -5.66 10.06
N GLY A 60 3.30 -4.47 10.60
CA GLY A 60 2.33 -4.34 11.68
C GLY A 60 0.90 -4.59 11.21
N GLY A 61 0.06 -5.14 12.08
CA GLY A 61 -1.31 -5.55 11.75
C GLY A 61 -2.24 -4.43 11.25
N SER A 62 -1.87 -3.15 11.47
CA SER A 62 -2.66 -2.01 10.98
C SER A 62 -1.81 -0.79 10.66
N THR A 63 -2.03 -0.21 9.48
CA THR A 63 -1.49 1.10 9.09
C THR A 63 -2.63 2.00 8.66
N THR A 64 -2.71 3.22 9.22
CA THR A 64 -3.73 4.21 8.84
C THR A 64 -3.09 5.56 8.56
N ILE A 65 -3.26 6.06 7.34
CA ILE A 65 -2.80 7.39 6.91
C ILE A 65 -4.01 8.20 6.44
N THR A 66 -4.16 9.42 6.97
CA THR A 66 -5.34 10.23 6.69
C THR A 66 -5.31 10.89 5.31
N ASN A 67 -4.17 11.49 4.96
CA ASN A 67 -4.02 12.20 3.68
C ASN A 67 -3.61 11.23 2.56
N ALA A 68 -3.75 11.67 1.32
CA ALA A 68 -3.24 10.94 0.16
C ALA A 68 -1.76 10.60 0.31
N VAL A 69 -1.38 9.39 -0.09
CA VAL A 69 0.00 8.90 -0.04
C VAL A 69 0.51 8.68 -1.46
N THR A 70 1.70 9.19 -1.73
CA THR A 70 2.48 8.81 -2.91
C THR A 70 3.76 8.14 -2.42
N PHE A 71 3.94 6.85 -2.74
CA PHE A 71 5.19 6.15 -2.50
C PHE A 71 6.17 6.49 -3.63
N ASN A 72 7.23 7.20 -3.29
CA ASN A 72 8.26 7.65 -4.24
C ASN A 72 9.57 6.86 -4.13
N ASN A 73 9.72 6.00 -3.11
CA ASN A 73 10.92 5.18 -2.97
C ASN A 73 11.11 4.29 -4.20
N THR A 74 12.36 4.11 -4.61
CA THR A 74 12.70 3.29 -5.80
C THR A 74 13.22 1.90 -5.44
N GLY A 75 13.41 1.60 -4.16
CA GLY A 75 13.64 0.25 -3.63
C GLY A 75 12.34 -0.56 -3.59
N THR A 76 12.28 -1.58 -2.73
CA THR A 76 11.06 -2.38 -2.57
C THR A 76 10.01 -1.66 -1.73
N LEU A 77 8.74 -1.99 -1.97
CA LEU A 77 7.61 -1.63 -1.11
C LEU A 77 6.87 -2.90 -0.69
N ASN A 78 6.80 -3.16 0.60
CA ASN A 78 6.05 -4.29 1.14
C ASN A 78 4.94 -3.81 2.06
N LEU A 79 3.69 -4.12 1.71
CA LEU A 79 2.50 -3.85 2.51
C LEU A 79 1.91 -5.17 2.98
N GLY A 80 2.22 -5.57 4.21
CA GLY A 80 1.71 -6.74 4.91
C GLY A 80 2.57 -7.99 4.80
N ASP A 81 2.57 -8.75 5.88
CA ASP A 81 3.18 -10.07 5.96
C ASP A 81 2.17 -11.14 6.43
N ALA A 82 0.93 -10.72 6.80
CA ALA A 82 -0.15 -11.59 7.23
C ALA A 82 -1.48 -11.26 6.50
N PHE A 83 -2.34 -12.28 6.34
CA PHE A 83 -3.67 -12.13 5.73
C PHE A 83 -4.57 -11.12 6.46
N GLY A 84 -4.39 -10.99 7.79
CA GLY A 84 -5.19 -10.08 8.62
C GLY A 84 -4.72 -8.63 8.64
N ASP A 85 -3.63 -8.29 7.96
CA ASP A 85 -3.11 -6.93 7.97
C ASP A 85 -4.03 -5.99 7.21
N THR A 86 -4.11 -4.76 7.72
CA THR A 86 -4.99 -3.72 7.15
C THR A 86 -4.22 -2.42 6.92
N PHE A 87 -4.35 -1.88 5.72
CA PHE A 87 -3.73 -0.63 5.30
C PHE A 87 -4.83 0.31 4.83
N THR A 88 -5.06 1.39 5.56
CA THR A 88 -6.07 2.38 5.21
C THR A 88 -5.41 3.71 4.86
N PHE A 89 -5.46 4.05 3.58
CA PHE A 89 -4.99 5.31 3.03
C PHE A 89 -6.22 6.16 2.68
N ASN A 90 -6.76 6.89 3.68
CA ASN A 90 -8.06 7.54 3.53
C ASN A 90 -8.14 8.46 2.31
N GLY A 91 -7.10 9.22 2.02
CA GLY A 91 -7.04 10.09 0.84
C GLY A 91 -6.54 9.42 -0.44
N GLY A 92 -6.51 8.09 -0.47
CA GLY A 92 -6.01 7.32 -1.62
C GLY A 92 -4.50 7.09 -1.61
N LEU A 93 -4.05 6.30 -2.59
CA LEU A 93 -2.67 5.87 -2.71
C LEU A 93 -2.22 5.86 -4.16
N THR A 94 -1.00 6.33 -4.39
CA THR A 94 -0.31 6.18 -5.68
C THR A 94 1.06 5.57 -5.46
N GLU A 95 1.38 4.52 -6.22
CA GLU A 95 2.69 3.92 -6.29
C GLU A 95 3.00 3.55 -7.75
N SER A 96 4.16 3.94 -8.26
CA SER A 96 4.60 3.62 -9.64
C SER A 96 6.11 3.61 -9.79
N THR A 97 6.86 3.80 -8.71
CA THR A 97 8.32 4.01 -8.75
C THR A 97 9.11 2.93 -8.03
N SER A 98 8.46 2.14 -7.16
CA SER A 98 9.13 1.07 -6.41
C SER A 98 9.65 -0.04 -7.35
N GLY A 99 10.81 -0.59 -7.01
CA GLY A 99 11.42 -1.68 -7.79
C GLY A 99 10.58 -2.94 -7.76
N THR A 100 10.04 -3.32 -6.60
CA THR A 100 9.11 -4.43 -6.42
C THR A 100 8.08 -4.04 -5.39
N VAL A 101 6.80 -4.21 -5.71
CA VAL A 101 5.69 -4.03 -4.76
C VAL A 101 5.15 -5.40 -4.38
N THR A 102 5.11 -5.68 -3.09
CA THR A 102 4.52 -6.91 -2.55
C THR A 102 3.33 -6.56 -1.67
N LEU A 103 2.18 -7.18 -1.93
CA LEU A 103 0.95 -6.93 -1.16
C LEU A 103 0.45 -8.20 -0.47
N ARG A 104 -0.02 -8.05 0.76
CA ARG A 104 -0.76 -9.06 1.53
C ARG A 104 -1.72 -8.41 2.49
N GLY A 105 -2.92 -9.00 2.71
CA GLY A 105 -3.94 -8.41 3.57
C GLY A 105 -4.89 -7.47 2.81
N THR A 106 -5.36 -6.43 3.44
CA THR A 106 -6.32 -5.49 2.84
C THR A 106 -5.72 -4.09 2.71
N ILE A 107 -5.73 -3.55 1.51
CA ILE A 107 -5.34 -2.17 1.19
C ILE A 107 -6.61 -1.41 0.84
N ALA A 108 -6.94 -0.38 1.62
CA ALA A 108 -8.20 0.34 1.47
C ALA A 108 -8.02 1.86 1.41
N SER A 109 -8.99 2.54 0.82
CA SER A 109 -9.16 3.98 0.91
C SER A 109 -10.58 4.36 1.36
N SER A 110 -10.86 5.64 1.46
CA SER A 110 -12.19 6.18 1.80
C SER A 110 -12.79 6.91 0.60
N ASN A 111 -13.16 6.16 -0.44
CA ASN A 111 -13.72 6.69 -1.68
C ASN A 111 -12.70 7.44 -2.56
N ASP A 112 -11.40 7.18 -2.37
CA ASP A 112 -10.33 7.77 -3.15
C ASP A 112 -9.59 6.69 -3.96
N ALA A 113 -8.97 7.09 -5.07
CA ALA A 113 -8.32 6.15 -5.97
C ALA A 113 -7.11 5.45 -5.33
N ILE A 114 -6.91 4.19 -5.71
CA ILE A 114 -5.71 3.42 -5.39
C ILE A 114 -5.04 3.01 -6.70
N SER A 115 -3.79 3.42 -6.87
CA SER A 115 -3.00 3.13 -8.06
C SER A 115 -1.67 2.49 -7.71
N PHE A 116 -1.39 1.35 -8.34
CA PHE A 116 -0.12 0.63 -8.24
C PHE A 116 0.50 0.42 -9.62
N GLY A 117 1.82 0.39 -9.68
CA GLY A 117 2.60 -0.17 -10.77
C GLY A 117 2.45 -1.70 -10.83
N ASN A 118 3.56 -2.41 -11.02
CA ASN A 118 3.56 -3.87 -11.03
C ASN A 118 3.53 -4.41 -9.60
N VAL A 119 2.59 -5.32 -9.32
CA VAL A 119 2.39 -5.93 -8.01
C VAL A 119 2.71 -7.41 -8.05
N THR A 120 3.40 -7.91 -7.03
CA THR A 120 3.54 -9.32 -6.71
C THR A 120 2.72 -9.63 -5.46
N SER A 121 1.94 -10.72 -5.46
CA SER A 121 1.27 -11.12 -4.22
C SER A 121 2.27 -11.75 -3.25
N GLY A 122 2.31 -11.28 -2.03
CA GLY A 122 2.97 -11.93 -0.89
C GLY A 122 2.07 -12.98 -0.23
N GLY A 123 0.85 -13.13 -0.72
CA GLY A 123 -0.24 -13.96 -0.24
C GLY A 123 -1.57 -13.40 -0.71
N THR A 124 -2.67 -13.90 -0.19
CA THR A 124 -4.00 -13.34 -0.47
C THR A 124 -4.06 -11.85 -0.09
N PHE A 125 -4.56 -11.02 -1.00
CA PHE A 125 -4.79 -9.60 -0.74
C PHE A 125 -6.09 -9.07 -1.36
N THR A 126 -6.59 -7.98 -0.80
CA THR A 126 -7.72 -7.22 -1.30
C THR A 126 -7.33 -5.75 -1.47
N ILE A 127 -7.69 -5.13 -2.58
CA ILE A 127 -7.73 -3.68 -2.72
C ILE A 127 -9.18 -3.26 -2.69
N ASP A 128 -9.57 -2.37 -1.76
CA ASP A 128 -10.94 -1.90 -1.58
C ASP A 128 -10.96 -0.38 -1.43
N THR A 129 -11.47 0.32 -2.41
CA THR A 129 -11.57 1.78 -2.34
C THR A 129 -12.78 2.25 -1.53
N ASN A 130 -13.66 1.35 -1.11
CA ASN A 130 -14.89 1.70 -0.39
C ASN A 130 -15.67 2.82 -1.09
N ALA A 131 -15.64 2.83 -2.42
CA ALA A 131 -16.16 3.91 -3.22
C ALA A 131 -17.65 4.14 -2.93
N THR A 132 -18.02 5.39 -2.73
CA THR A 132 -19.39 5.88 -2.60
C THR A 132 -19.73 6.87 -3.72
N SER A 133 -18.79 7.12 -4.62
CA SER A 133 -18.88 7.99 -5.79
C SER A 133 -17.94 7.51 -6.89
N THR A 134 -17.84 8.25 -7.98
CA THR A 134 -17.04 7.91 -9.17
C THR A 134 -15.52 8.11 -8.99
N THR A 135 -15.03 8.44 -7.78
CA THR A 135 -13.61 8.79 -7.55
C THR A 135 -12.76 7.66 -7.02
N GLY A 136 -13.36 6.55 -6.62
CA GLY A 136 -12.68 5.41 -6.00
C GLY A 136 -12.14 4.39 -7.00
N ASP A 137 -11.43 4.80 -8.03
CA ASP A 137 -10.88 3.91 -9.05
C ASP A 137 -9.74 3.05 -8.49
N ILE A 138 -9.62 1.83 -9.01
CA ILE A 138 -8.45 0.98 -8.81
C ILE A 138 -7.70 0.83 -10.12
N THR A 139 -6.42 1.19 -10.12
CA THR A 139 -5.53 1.00 -11.27
C THR A 139 -4.33 0.16 -10.85
N VAL A 140 -4.05 -0.92 -11.56
CA VAL A 140 -2.85 -1.74 -11.36
C VAL A 140 -2.22 -2.03 -12.72
N ALA A 141 -0.90 -1.82 -12.85
CA ALA A 141 -0.23 -2.06 -14.13
C ALA A 141 -0.20 -3.55 -14.47
N ALA A 142 0.30 -4.40 -13.56
CA ALA A 142 0.28 -5.86 -13.72
C ALA A 142 0.25 -6.55 -12.36
N ILE A 143 -0.27 -7.78 -12.31
CA ILE A 143 -0.32 -8.58 -11.08
C ILE A 143 0.31 -9.94 -11.34
N THR A 144 1.28 -10.31 -10.50
CA THR A 144 1.92 -11.63 -10.49
C THR A 144 1.59 -12.34 -9.19
N ALA A 145 1.06 -13.56 -9.26
CA ALA A 145 0.88 -14.38 -8.07
C ALA A 145 2.24 -14.85 -7.54
N GLY A 146 2.52 -14.56 -6.27
CA GLY A 146 3.72 -15.05 -5.58
C GLY A 146 3.57 -16.49 -5.11
N ASN A 147 2.34 -16.93 -4.81
CA ASN A 147 2.05 -18.30 -4.38
C ASN A 147 0.86 -18.87 -5.15
N VAL A 148 0.82 -20.20 -5.26
CA VAL A 148 -0.33 -20.90 -5.82
C VAL A 148 -1.54 -20.75 -4.89
N ASN A 149 -2.71 -20.53 -5.47
CA ASN A 149 -3.99 -20.35 -4.78
C ASN A 149 -4.15 -19.04 -3.99
N ASP A 150 -3.28 -18.04 -4.18
CA ASP A 150 -3.57 -16.70 -3.66
C ASP A 150 -4.90 -16.20 -4.22
N THR A 151 -5.73 -15.61 -3.37
CA THR A 151 -6.94 -14.92 -3.81
C THR A 151 -6.65 -13.44 -3.87
N ILE A 152 -6.86 -12.86 -5.04
CA ILE A 152 -6.67 -11.44 -5.31
C ILE A 152 -8.01 -10.83 -5.61
N THR A 153 -8.42 -9.88 -4.78
CA THR A 153 -9.71 -9.20 -4.91
C THR A 153 -9.49 -7.71 -5.17
N LEU A 154 -10.07 -7.21 -6.26
CA LEU A 154 -10.16 -5.78 -6.54
C LEU A 154 -11.63 -5.37 -6.41
N LYS A 155 -11.90 -4.43 -5.51
CA LYS A 155 -13.25 -4.04 -5.14
C LYS A 155 -13.35 -2.52 -5.02
N THR A 156 -14.24 -1.90 -5.79
CA THR A 156 -14.44 -0.44 -5.75
C THR A 156 -15.48 0.03 -4.76
N GLY A 157 -16.27 -0.81 -4.21
CA GLY A 157 -17.36 -0.45 -3.29
C GLY A 157 -18.68 -1.06 -3.73
N ASN A 158 -19.74 -0.78 -2.99
CA ASN A 158 -21.03 -1.41 -3.25
C ASN A 158 -21.92 -0.47 -4.06
N ASN A 159 -22.38 -0.93 -5.22
CA ASN A 159 -23.46 -0.30 -5.99
C ASN A 159 -23.14 1.11 -6.53
N ILE A 160 -21.90 1.34 -6.97
CA ILE A 160 -21.44 2.65 -7.45
C ILE A 160 -21.22 2.58 -8.96
N SER A 161 -22.00 3.33 -9.70
CA SER A 161 -21.76 3.55 -11.12
C SER A 161 -20.62 4.55 -11.29
N GLY A 162 -19.50 4.13 -11.92
CA GLY A 162 -18.44 5.01 -12.37
C GLY A 162 -17.09 4.92 -11.64
N ALA A 163 -16.97 4.16 -10.54
CA ALA A 163 -15.67 3.78 -10.03
C ALA A 163 -15.18 2.54 -10.77
N ASP A 164 -14.06 2.66 -11.45
CA ASP A 164 -13.56 1.64 -12.37
C ASP A 164 -12.41 0.82 -11.78
N VAL A 165 -12.28 -0.42 -12.26
CA VAL A 165 -11.09 -1.24 -12.03
C VAL A 165 -10.36 -1.43 -13.35
N THR A 166 -9.11 -0.99 -13.40
CA THR A 166 -8.24 -1.14 -14.56
C THR A 166 -7.00 -1.94 -14.20
N VAL A 167 -6.81 -3.08 -14.87
CA VAL A 167 -5.53 -3.80 -14.91
C VAL A 167 -5.00 -3.72 -16.33
N SER A 168 -3.97 -2.90 -16.56
CA SER A 168 -3.53 -2.56 -17.90
C SER A 168 -2.56 -3.57 -18.53
N GLY A 169 -1.97 -4.47 -17.72
CA GLY A 169 -1.01 -5.45 -18.16
C GLY A 169 -1.39 -6.89 -17.79
N ALA A 170 -0.36 -7.72 -17.62
CA ALA A 170 -0.55 -9.15 -17.41
C ALA A 170 -1.11 -9.50 -16.02
N LEU A 171 -1.98 -10.49 -15.98
CA LEU A 171 -2.27 -11.30 -14.80
C LEU A 171 -1.49 -12.63 -14.97
N SER A 172 -0.57 -12.93 -14.08
CA SER A 172 0.34 -14.09 -14.22
C SER A 172 0.47 -14.88 -12.92
N GLY A 173 0.82 -16.16 -13.06
CA GLY A 173 0.87 -17.10 -11.95
C GLY A 173 -0.48 -17.78 -11.67
N SER A 174 -0.48 -18.72 -10.73
CA SER A 174 -1.71 -19.46 -10.35
C SER A 174 -2.41 -18.71 -9.21
N MET A 175 -3.50 -18.02 -9.52
CA MET A 175 -4.26 -17.24 -8.55
C MET A 175 -5.77 -17.41 -8.75
N ASN A 176 -6.54 -17.15 -7.69
CA ASN A 176 -7.96 -16.89 -7.80
C ASN A 176 -8.16 -15.36 -7.91
N PHE A 177 -8.51 -14.89 -9.09
CA PHE A 177 -8.74 -13.46 -9.30
C PHE A 177 -10.23 -13.13 -9.20
N GLN A 178 -10.56 -12.16 -8.38
CA GLN A 178 -11.93 -11.69 -8.16
C GLN A 178 -12.01 -10.18 -8.43
N LEU A 179 -12.94 -9.82 -9.29
CA LEU A 179 -13.30 -8.44 -9.56
C LEU A 179 -14.69 -8.20 -8.96
N ILE A 180 -14.76 -7.33 -7.98
CA ILE A 180 -16.00 -6.93 -7.34
C ILE A 180 -16.18 -5.44 -7.62
N ASN A 181 -16.75 -5.16 -8.76
CA ASN A 181 -17.25 -3.85 -9.12
C ASN A 181 -18.77 -3.95 -9.10
N VAL A 182 -19.40 -3.37 -8.10
CA VAL A 182 -20.83 -3.44 -7.87
C VAL A 182 -21.41 -2.08 -8.26
N GLY A 183 -21.21 -1.69 -9.51
CA GLY A 183 -21.77 -0.49 -10.10
C GLY A 183 -22.97 -0.80 -10.98
#